data_7f0b8d21fac01b66e32e1b391de84482
#
_entry.id   7f0b8d21fac01b66e32e1b391de84482
#
_cell.length_a   1.000
_cell.length_b   1.000
_cell.length_c   1.000
_cell.angle_alpha   90.00
_cell.angle_beta   90.00
_cell.angle_gamma   90.00
#
_symmetry.space_group_name_H-M   'P 1'
#
loop_
_entity.id
_entity.type
_entity.pdbx_description
1 polymer ?
#
loop_
_entity_poly.entity_id
_entity_poly.type
_entity_poly.pdbx_seq_one_letter_code
_entity_poly.pdbx_strand_id
1 'polypeptide(L)'
;MLYVALSMIVGVLWNSSKVLSTFLFILLLYIAYRKNKIVYAPISLFLIIFSSWYLHYSQQAIFNYINYIERNSQFNERAQVIQIQRQGSDTYKGRLSLKNEIYPFFLTNKKNFDLKKIESRNCIVKGQFKVNDNKFVTLKLQSIVVQSCLESNRSNLIEKHKQFIMNRIYDSGIKFPDRIMALITGDVKEINEQFKERVKEIGIYHLLAVSGSHIAAIVLLIYQPLKRLNLPLFVIKGITIIVLALFAQYTNYAPSAVRAIIMTTLVLLITKQIKIKGIQLLAFAFIIMFILNPLVVYDIGFQFSFIISFFIMLLFPFLQQLSKLQSLFIITFIAQLASFIVAIPNFHQLQWVGFLSNLIFVPYYSIILFPLSILFFITSHFIVGLTPLNYLVDLSFNFHD
;
A
#
# COMPACT_ATOMS: atom_id res chain seq x y z
N MET A 1 -6.88 -23.77 4.38
CA MET A 1 -6.46 -22.36 4.39
C MET A 1 -7.62 -21.38 4.36
N LEU A 2 -8.59 -21.47 3.44
CA LEU A 2 -9.73 -20.52 3.44
C LEU A 2 -10.50 -20.53 4.76
N TYR A 3 -10.78 -21.69 5.35
CA TYR A 3 -11.42 -21.78 6.67
C TYR A 3 -10.60 -21.12 7.78
N VAL A 4 -9.28 -21.27 7.74
CA VAL A 4 -8.37 -20.63 8.72
C VAL A 4 -8.48 -19.11 8.60
N ALA A 5 -8.36 -18.56 7.40
CA ALA A 5 -8.47 -17.13 7.17
C ALA A 5 -9.86 -16.58 7.56
N LEU A 6 -10.94 -17.27 7.18
CA LEU A 6 -12.30 -16.87 7.56
C LEU A 6 -12.50 -16.90 9.08
N SER A 7 -11.97 -17.90 9.77
CA SER A 7 -12.04 -17.97 11.24
C SER A 7 -11.28 -16.80 11.87
N MET A 8 -10.10 -16.45 11.36
CA MET A 8 -9.34 -15.29 11.84
C MET A 8 -10.09 -13.96 11.59
N ILE A 9 -10.74 -13.82 10.42
CA ILE A 9 -11.57 -12.64 10.10
C ILE A 9 -12.74 -12.53 11.10
N VAL A 10 -13.41 -13.64 11.40
CA VAL A 10 -14.49 -13.66 12.40
C VAL A 10 -13.98 -13.19 13.77
N GLY A 11 -12.79 -13.63 14.19
CA GLY A 11 -12.17 -13.17 15.44
C GLY A 11 -11.79 -11.69 15.44
N VAL A 12 -11.33 -11.17 14.30
CA VAL A 12 -11.10 -9.72 14.13
C VAL A 12 -12.42 -8.94 14.28
N LEU A 13 -13.47 -9.40 13.64
CA LEU A 13 -14.80 -8.78 13.69
C LEU A 13 -15.44 -8.85 15.09
N TRP A 14 -15.03 -9.81 15.94
CA TRP A 14 -15.47 -9.90 17.32
C TRP A 14 -15.19 -8.64 18.13
N ASN A 15 -14.08 -7.97 17.86
CA ASN A 15 -13.71 -6.72 18.52
C ASN A 15 -14.55 -5.52 18.04
N SER A 16 -15.13 -5.58 16.85
CA SER A 16 -15.93 -4.49 16.28
C SER A 16 -17.45 -4.73 16.42
N SER A 17 -17.91 -5.96 16.17
CA SER A 17 -19.32 -6.33 16.22
C SER A 17 -19.50 -7.79 16.65
N LYS A 18 -19.84 -8.01 17.92
CA LYS A 18 -20.11 -9.34 18.46
C LYS A 18 -21.25 -10.06 17.74
N VAL A 19 -22.32 -9.33 17.37
CA VAL A 19 -23.49 -9.89 16.68
C VAL A 19 -23.10 -10.43 15.31
N LEU A 20 -22.41 -9.62 14.49
CA LEU A 20 -21.97 -10.03 13.17
C LEU A 20 -21.00 -11.21 13.23
N SER A 21 -20.05 -11.16 14.17
CA SER A 21 -19.08 -12.24 14.37
C SER A 21 -19.76 -13.55 14.77
N THR A 22 -20.73 -13.52 15.70
CA THR A 22 -21.49 -14.70 16.10
C THR A 22 -22.28 -15.27 14.93
N PHE A 23 -22.93 -14.43 14.14
CA PHE A 23 -23.65 -14.87 12.94
C PHE A 23 -22.71 -15.54 11.93
N LEU A 24 -21.56 -14.94 11.63
CA LEU A 24 -20.57 -15.50 10.72
C LEU A 24 -19.95 -16.81 11.25
N PHE A 25 -19.76 -16.92 12.56
CA PHE A 25 -19.29 -18.15 13.18
C PHE A 25 -20.30 -19.30 13.00
N ILE A 26 -21.58 -19.05 13.27
CA ILE A 26 -22.66 -20.02 13.04
C ILE A 26 -22.72 -20.44 11.58
N LEU A 27 -22.58 -19.48 10.65
CA LEU A 27 -22.52 -19.76 9.21
C LEU A 27 -21.33 -20.64 8.85
N LEU A 28 -20.14 -20.38 9.40
CA LEU A 28 -18.94 -21.22 9.20
C LEU A 28 -19.14 -22.64 9.72
N LEU A 29 -19.75 -22.80 10.91
CA LEU A 29 -20.10 -24.12 11.46
C LEU A 29 -21.11 -24.86 10.57
N TYR A 30 -22.13 -24.17 10.09
CA TYR A 30 -23.10 -24.77 9.15
C TYR A 30 -22.44 -25.24 7.85
N ILE A 31 -21.55 -24.41 7.25
CA ILE A 31 -20.81 -24.79 6.04
C ILE A 31 -19.87 -25.99 6.33
N ALA A 32 -19.21 -26.01 7.50
CA ALA A 32 -18.37 -27.12 7.91
C ALA A 32 -19.18 -28.41 8.08
N TYR A 33 -20.36 -28.34 8.67
CA TYR A 33 -21.30 -29.47 8.80
C TYR A 33 -21.73 -30.01 7.44
N ARG A 34 -22.23 -29.14 6.54
CA ARG A 34 -22.68 -29.50 5.19
C ARG A 34 -21.58 -30.16 4.35
N LYS A 35 -20.32 -29.85 4.61
CA LYS A 35 -19.16 -30.42 3.88
C LYS A 35 -18.48 -31.58 4.62
N ASN A 36 -19.10 -32.13 5.65
CA ASN A 36 -18.54 -33.20 6.51
C ASN A 36 -17.14 -32.83 7.06
N LYS A 37 -16.93 -31.56 7.36
CA LYS A 37 -15.66 -31.02 7.88
C LYS A 37 -15.79 -30.46 9.29
N ILE A 38 -16.75 -30.95 10.08
CA ILE A 38 -17.03 -30.47 11.44
C ILE A 38 -15.83 -30.67 12.37
N VAL A 39 -14.91 -31.60 12.06
CA VAL A 39 -13.64 -31.83 12.78
C VAL A 39 -12.79 -30.55 12.84
N TYR A 40 -12.98 -29.60 11.93
CA TYR A 40 -12.28 -28.31 11.95
C TYR A 40 -12.94 -27.27 12.87
N ALA A 41 -14.09 -27.56 13.47
CA ALA A 41 -14.78 -26.61 14.37
C ALA A 41 -13.92 -26.18 15.58
N PRO A 42 -13.22 -27.09 16.30
CA PRO A 42 -12.34 -26.69 17.40
C PRO A 42 -11.19 -25.81 16.95
N ILE A 43 -10.59 -26.11 15.79
CA ILE A 43 -9.52 -25.29 15.21
C ILE A 43 -10.05 -23.90 14.84
N SER A 44 -11.25 -23.82 14.26
CA SER A 44 -11.90 -22.56 13.94
C SER A 44 -12.14 -21.73 15.19
N LEU A 45 -12.64 -22.33 16.27
CA LEU A 45 -12.87 -21.64 17.54
C LEU A 45 -11.57 -21.13 18.14
N PHE A 46 -10.52 -21.94 18.15
CA PHE A 46 -9.19 -21.53 18.60
C PHE A 46 -8.68 -20.32 17.80
N LEU A 47 -8.79 -20.35 16.46
CA LEU A 47 -8.33 -19.28 15.61
C LEU A 47 -9.13 -17.98 15.80
N ILE A 48 -10.43 -18.06 16.07
CA ILE A 48 -11.27 -16.91 16.41
C ILE A 48 -10.81 -16.28 17.71
N ILE A 49 -10.61 -17.08 18.74
CA ILE A 49 -10.13 -16.60 20.06
C ILE A 49 -8.72 -16.02 19.93
N PHE A 50 -7.82 -16.72 19.25
CA PHE A 50 -6.43 -16.27 19.05
C PHE A 50 -6.38 -14.95 18.29
N SER A 51 -7.08 -14.81 17.16
CA SER A 51 -7.04 -13.59 16.35
C SER A 51 -7.68 -12.40 17.06
N SER A 52 -8.78 -12.63 17.81
CA SER A 52 -9.39 -11.59 18.63
C SER A 52 -8.45 -11.15 19.78
N TRP A 53 -7.86 -12.09 20.48
CA TRP A 53 -6.89 -11.81 21.54
C TRP A 53 -5.65 -11.11 21.00
N TYR A 54 -5.06 -11.59 19.91
CA TYR A 54 -3.85 -11.02 19.31
C TYR A 54 -4.07 -9.58 18.83
N LEU A 55 -5.22 -9.31 18.21
CA LEU A 55 -5.60 -7.97 17.82
C LEU A 55 -5.80 -7.06 19.04
N HIS A 56 -6.53 -7.54 20.06
CA HIS A 56 -6.76 -6.80 21.28
C HIS A 56 -5.46 -6.49 22.03
N TYR A 57 -4.56 -7.47 22.14
CA TYR A 57 -3.23 -7.30 22.75
C TYR A 57 -2.43 -6.21 22.00
N SER A 58 -2.43 -6.23 20.68
CA SER A 58 -1.74 -5.24 19.86
C SER A 58 -2.33 -3.84 19.99
N GLN A 59 -3.66 -3.75 20.12
CA GLN A 59 -4.34 -2.48 20.43
C GLN A 59 -4.01 -1.95 21.82
N GLN A 60 -3.97 -2.84 22.82
CA GLN A 60 -3.59 -2.44 24.19
C GLN A 60 -2.13 -1.97 24.27
N ALA A 61 -1.22 -2.62 23.54
CA ALA A 61 0.17 -2.18 23.47
C ALA A 61 0.28 -0.74 22.95
N ILE A 62 -0.47 -0.40 21.88
CA ILE A 62 -0.55 0.99 21.39
C ILE A 62 -1.20 1.90 22.40
N PHE A 63 -2.30 1.49 23.02
CA PHE A 63 -2.99 2.31 24.02
C PHE A 63 -2.11 2.61 25.23
N ASN A 64 -1.38 1.60 25.75
CA ASN A 64 -0.43 1.79 26.83
C ASN A 64 0.72 2.72 26.44
N TYR A 65 1.19 2.60 25.19
CA TYR A 65 2.20 3.48 24.64
C TYR A 65 1.71 4.92 24.51
N ILE A 66 0.48 5.12 24.05
CA ILE A 66 -0.18 6.44 23.98
C ILE A 66 -0.29 7.07 25.38
N ASN A 67 -0.75 6.32 26.37
CA ASN A 67 -0.85 6.79 27.76
C ASN A 67 0.51 7.14 28.37
N TYR A 68 1.55 6.34 28.05
CA TYR A 68 2.93 6.66 28.45
C TYR A 68 3.41 7.98 27.83
N ILE A 69 3.10 8.18 26.56
CA ILE A 69 3.42 9.41 25.83
C ILE A 69 2.66 10.63 26.39
N GLU A 70 1.37 10.50 26.72
CA GLU A 70 0.59 11.58 27.31
C GLU A 70 1.14 12.02 28.69
N ARG A 71 1.60 11.07 29.49
CA ARG A 71 2.22 11.36 30.78
C ARG A 71 3.58 12.06 30.65
N ASN A 72 4.33 11.76 29.56
CA ASN A 72 5.64 12.34 29.25
C ASN A 72 5.53 13.28 28.05
N SER A 73 4.61 14.25 28.11
CA SER A 73 4.21 15.05 26.95
C SER A 73 5.30 15.89 26.29
N GLN A 74 6.34 16.27 27.06
CA GLN A 74 7.46 17.08 26.53
C GLN A 74 8.67 16.22 26.20
N PHE A 75 9.30 16.48 25.07
CA PHE A 75 10.55 15.82 24.70
C PHE A 75 11.54 16.81 24.08
N ASN A 76 12.83 16.52 24.28
CA ASN A 76 13.95 17.23 23.67
C ASN A 76 14.99 16.17 23.32
N GLU A 77 14.86 15.56 22.16
CA GLU A 77 15.65 14.41 21.76
C GLU A 77 16.11 14.54 20.31
N ARG A 78 17.08 13.71 19.92
CA ARG A 78 17.45 13.55 18.51
C ARG A 78 16.44 12.69 17.79
N ALA A 79 15.92 13.22 16.68
CA ALA A 79 15.00 12.50 15.82
C ALA A 79 15.41 12.67 14.36
N GLN A 80 15.17 11.65 13.54
CA GLN A 80 15.36 11.74 12.11
C GLN A 80 14.12 12.40 11.50
N VAL A 81 14.28 13.55 10.87
CA VAL A 81 13.22 14.19 10.09
C VAL A 81 13.15 13.48 8.75
N ILE A 82 12.12 12.63 8.57
CA ILE A 82 11.95 11.84 7.34
C ILE A 82 11.46 12.75 6.22
N GLN A 83 10.52 13.62 6.55
CA GLN A 83 9.89 14.51 5.59
C GLN A 83 9.43 15.78 6.30
N ILE A 84 9.55 16.92 5.62
CA ILE A 84 9.03 18.20 6.06
C ILE A 84 8.49 18.99 4.87
N GLN A 85 7.29 19.55 5.00
CA GLN A 85 6.62 20.35 3.97
C GLN A 85 6.07 21.64 4.59
N ARG A 86 6.09 22.72 3.83
CA ARG A 86 5.47 23.98 4.22
C ARG A 86 3.98 23.93 3.86
N GLN A 87 3.11 24.19 4.82
CA GLN A 87 1.65 24.17 4.63
C GLN A 87 1.02 25.59 4.61
N GLY A 88 1.78 26.61 4.93
CA GLY A 88 1.33 28.02 4.99
C GLY A 88 2.52 28.96 5.21
N SER A 89 2.26 30.24 5.51
CA SER A 89 3.34 31.21 5.77
C SER A 89 4.27 30.76 6.89
N ASP A 90 3.71 30.22 7.98
CA ASP A 90 4.43 29.94 9.22
C ASP A 90 4.23 28.51 9.74
N THR A 91 3.60 27.63 8.95
CA THR A 91 3.29 26.26 9.38
C THR A 91 3.99 25.22 8.52
N TYR A 92 4.56 24.25 9.18
CA TYR A 92 5.22 23.09 8.58
C TYR A 92 4.57 21.82 9.09
N LYS A 93 4.43 20.84 8.22
CA LYS A 93 4.01 19.47 8.57
C LYS A 93 4.99 18.47 8.01
N GLY A 94 5.08 17.31 8.64
CA GLY A 94 5.98 16.28 8.15
C GLY A 94 5.87 15.00 8.95
N ARG A 95 6.88 14.17 8.77
CA ARG A 95 7.08 12.94 9.53
C ARG A 95 8.48 12.92 10.09
N LEU A 96 8.61 12.49 11.33
CA LEU A 96 9.91 12.25 11.95
C LEU A 96 9.94 10.88 12.62
N SER A 97 11.12 10.28 12.67
CA SER A 97 11.36 9.05 13.40
C SER A 97 11.99 9.39 14.75
N LEU A 98 11.30 9.02 15.82
CA LEU A 98 11.74 9.12 17.21
C LEU A 98 11.75 7.73 17.83
N LYS A 99 12.87 7.28 18.36
CA LYS A 99 13.03 5.93 18.96
C LYS A 99 12.57 4.78 18.05
N ASN A 100 12.87 4.87 16.76
CA ASN A 100 12.49 3.93 15.69
C ASN A 100 11.00 3.92 15.28
N GLU A 101 10.19 4.80 15.82
CA GLU A 101 8.80 4.97 15.40
C GLU A 101 8.61 6.25 14.60
N ILE A 102 7.67 6.22 13.66
CA ILE A 102 7.40 7.33 12.75
C ILE A 102 6.14 8.05 13.20
N TYR A 103 6.30 9.33 13.50
CA TYR A 103 5.21 10.21 13.91
C TYR A 103 4.97 11.33 12.90
N PRO A 104 3.71 11.64 12.60
CA PRO A 104 3.38 12.89 11.94
C PRO A 104 3.62 14.05 12.91
N PHE A 105 4.16 15.16 12.41
CA PHE A 105 4.36 16.36 13.22
C PHE A 105 3.82 17.61 12.56
N PHE A 106 3.52 18.59 13.40
CA PHE A 106 3.22 19.97 13.03
C PHE A 106 4.20 20.91 13.76
N LEU A 107 4.75 21.87 13.02
CA LEU A 107 5.62 22.90 13.55
C LEU A 107 5.10 24.25 13.11
N THR A 108 4.88 25.16 14.07
CA THR A 108 4.57 26.56 13.77
C THR A 108 5.82 27.39 14.05
N ASN A 109 6.42 27.96 13.00
CA ASN A 109 7.61 28.78 13.16
C ASN A 109 7.62 29.90 12.12
N LYS A 110 7.83 31.16 12.60
CA LYS A 110 7.92 32.35 11.75
C LYS A 110 9.21 32.43 10.92
N LYS A 111 10.22 31.60 11.23
CA LYS A 111 11.48 31.56 10.47
C LYS A 111 11.34 30.60 9.27
N ASN A 112 11.71 31.09 8.11
CA ASN A 112 11.85 30.24 6.93
C ASN A 112 12.99 29.24 7.13
N PHE A 113 12.67 27.95 7.12
CA PHE A 113 13.66 26.90 7.14
C PHE A 113 14.09 26.54 5.72
N ASP A 114 15.38 26.33 5.55
CA ASP A 114 15.89 25.63 4.39
C ASP A 114 15.55 24.12 4.55
N LEU A 115 14.45 23.71 3.93
CA LEU A 115 13.90 22.34 4.08
C LEU A 115 14.91 21.28 3.64
N LYS A 116 15.76 21.58 2.63
CA LYS A 116 16.82 20.68 2.15
C LYS A 116 17.89 20.39 3.21
N LYS A 117 18.07 21.29 4.18
CA LYS A 117 19.03 21.11 5.29
C LYS A 117 18.47 20.31 6.46
N ILE A 118 17.18 20.01 6.46
CA ILE A 118 16.49 19.35 7.57
C ILE A 118 16.02 17.95 7.16
N GLU A 119 15.55 17.81 5.93
CA GLU A 119 14.97 16.57 5.43
C GLU A 119 16.00 15.44 5.37
N SER A 120 15.58 14.25 5.77
CA SER A 120 16.40 13.02 5.87
C SER A 120 17.59 13.12 6.85
N ARG A 121 17.63 14.13 7.73
CA ARG A 121 18.70 14.33 8.70
C ARG A 121 18.27 14.09 10.15
N ASN A 122 19.24 13.73 10.99
CA ASN A 122 19.06 13.63 12.44
C ASN A 122 19.22 14.99 13.10
N CYS A 123 18.12 15.58 13.53
CA CYS A 123 18.08 16.89 14.16
C CYS A 123 17.68 16.76 15.64
N ILE A 124 18.11 17.70 16.48
CA ILE A 124 17.54 17.86 17.80
C ILE A 124 16.19 18.54 17.64
N VAL A 125 15.14 17.87 18.11
CA VAL A 125 13.77 18.35 18.05
C VAL A 125 13.21 18.51 19.47
N LYS A 126 12.53 19.62 19.70
CA LYS A 126 11.81 19.90 20.94
C LYS A 126 10.34 20.04 20.64
N GLY A 127 9.51 19.34 21.38
CA GLY A 127 8.09 19.37 21.14
C GLY A 127 7.28 18.67 22.23
N GLN A 128 6.01 18.53 21.93
CA GLN A 128 5.04 17.83 22.76
C GLN A 128 4.28 16.80 21.93
N PHE A 129 4.00 15.67 22.52
CA PHE A 129 3.06 14.72 21.97
C PHE A 129 1.64 15.25 22.15
N LYS A 130 0.84 15.13 21.09
CA LYS A 130 -0.58 15.45 21.13
C LYS A 130 -1.35 14.24 20.60
N VAL A 131 -2.25 13.70 21.39
CA VAL A 131 -3.17 12.66 20.99
C VAL A 131 -4.44 13.30 20.48
N ASN A 132 -4.88 12.94 19.27
CA ASN A 132 -6.14 13.40 18.71
C ASN A 132 -7.30 12.55 19.22
N ASP A 133 -8.54 13.06 19.08
CA ASP A 133 -9.77 12.36 19.48
C ASP A 133 -9.88 10.95 18.88
N ASN A 134 -9.30 10.72 17.73
CA ASN A 134 -9.20 9.41 17.07
C ASN A 134 -8.02 8.54 17.60
N LYS A 135 -7.43 8.89 18.75
CA LYS A 135 -6.28 8.18 19.37
C LYS A 135 -5.02 8.08 18.50
N PHE A 136 -4.88 8.93 17.49
CA PHE A 136 -3.63 9.06 16.75
C PHE A 136 -2.66 9.99 17.49
N VAL A 137 -1.42 9.52 17.67
CA VAL A 137 -0.35 10.33 18.23
C VAL A 137 0.23 11.22 17.15
N THR A 138 0.18 12.52 17.39
CA THR A 138 0.83 13.54 16.56
C THR A 138 1.82 14.32 17.40
N LEU A 139 2.85 14.87 16.78
CA LEU A 139 3.82 15.71 17.48
C LEU A 139 3.57 17.18 17.18
N LYS A 140 3.41 17.98 18.22
CA LYS A 140 3.46 19.42 18.09
C LYS A 140 4.88 19.88 18.40
N LEU A 141 5.67 20.13 17.37
CA LEU A 141 7.04 20.62 17.55
C LEU A 141 7.04 22.09 17.94
N GLN A 142 7.89 22.44 18.90
CA GLN A 142 8.17 23.81 19.29
C GLN A 142 9.35 24.37 18.50
N SER A 143 10.37 23.54 18.26
CA SER A 143 11.55 23.93 17.49
C SER A 143 12.26 22.71 16.89
N ILE A 144 12.93 22.98 15.77
CA ILE A 144 13.95 22.10 15.17
C ILE A 144 15.25 22.91 15.16
N VAL A 145 16.30 22.36 15.78
CA VAL A 145 17.60 23.01 15.81
C VAL A 145 18.37 22.66 14.55
N VAL A 146 18.27 23.49 13.53
CA VAL A 146 18.86 23.25 12.19
C VAL A 146 20.38 23.03 12.24
N GLN A 147 21.08 23.74 13.12
CA GLN A 147 22.52 23.60 13.32
C GLN A 147 22.93 22.21 13.87
N SER A 148 22.01 21.51 14.50
CA SER A 148 22.25 20.17 15.04
C SER A 148 21.93 19.03 14.03
N CYS A 149 21.46 19.38 12.83
CA CYS A 149 21.07 18.42 11.83
C CYS A 149 22.31 17.78 11.19
N LEU A 150 22.59 16.55 11.57
CA LEU A 150 23.67 15.72 11.04
C LEU A 150 23.11 14.79 9.96
N GLU A 151 23.93 14.46 8.97
CA GLU A 151 23.56 13.43 8.02
C GLU A 151 23.29 12.12 8.76
N SER A 152 22.15 11.51 8.46
CA SER A 152 21.80 10.22 9.04
C SER A 152 22.75 9.16 8.47
N ASN A 153 23.59 8.55 9.31
CA ASN A 153 24.38 7.38 8.93
C ASN A 153 23.50 6.18 8.50
N ARG A 154 22.19 6.24 8.78
CA ARG A 154 21.16 5.31 8.31
C ARG A 154 20.32 5.90 7.18
N SER A 155 20.89 6.72 6.29
CA SER A 155 20.18 7.02 5.05
C SER A 155 20.02 5.69 4.32
N ASN A 156 18.79 5.18 4.34
CA ASN A 156 18.44 3.92 3.70
C ASN A 156 18.89 4.03 2.22
N LEU A 157 19.74 3.12 1.74
CA LEU A 157 20.23 3.10 0.37
C LEU A 157 19.09 3.31 -0.64
N ILE A 158 17.91 2.76 -0.33
CA ILE A 158 16.70 2.91 -1.12
C ILE A 158 16.23 4.35 -1.18
N GLU A 159 16.26 5.08 -0.06
CA GLU A 159 15.82 6.48 -0.04
C GLU A 159 16.80 7.38 -0.80
N LYS A 160 18.10 7.17 -0.65
CA LYS A 160 19.13 7.85 -1.47
C LYS A 160 18.90 7.56 -2.96
N HIS A 161 18.62 6.31 -3.29
CA HIS A 161 18.35 5.92 -4.65
C HIS A 161 17.07 6.56 -5.20
N LYS A 162 15.98 6.62 -4.41
CA LYS A 162 14.75 7.31 -4.80
C LYS A 162 15.03 8.78 -5.10
N GLN A 163 15.75 9.47 -4.23
CA GLN A 163 16.13 10.88 -4.44
C GLN A 163 17.01 11.07 -5.67
N PHE A 164 17.99 10.18 -5.86
CA PHE A 164 18.85 10.21 -7.05
C PHE A 164 18.03 10.10 -8.35
N ILE A 165 17.15 9.12 -8.43
CA ILE A 165 16.30 8.92 -9.62
C ILE A 165 15.29 10.05 -9.78
N MET A 166 14.69 10.52 -8.69
CA MET A 166 13.77 11.64 -8.72
C MET A 166 14.43 12.88 -9.34
N ASN A 167 15.64 13.23 -8.90
CA ASN A 167 16.37 14.36 -9.46
C ASN A 167 16.61 14.14 -10.98
N ARG A 168 17.04 12.95 -11.40
CA ARG A 168 17.26 12.65 -12.83
C ARG A 168 15.99 12.73 -13.67
N ILE A 169 14.84 12.31 -13.10
CA ILE A 169 13.54 12.41 -13.76
C ILE A 169 13.12 13.88 -13.90
N TYR A 170 13.34 14.70 -12.88
CA TYR A 170 13.11 16.15 -12.95
C TYR A 170 14.03 16.83 -13.98
N ASP A 171 15.31 16.45 -14.01
CA ASP A 171 16.30 17.01 -14.93
C ASP A 171 16.08 16.57 -16.39
N SER A 172 15.26 15.54 -16.62
CA SER A 172 14.96 15.05 -17.97
C SER A 172 14.05 15.98 -18.80
N GLY A 173 13.42 16.97 -18.14
CA GLY A 173 12.55 17.96 -18.80
C GLY A 173 11.15 17.46 -19.16
N ILE A 174 10.69 16.33 -18.59
CA ILE A 174 9.31 15.86 -18.73
C ILE A 174 8.33 16.77 -17.97
N LYS A 175 7.08 16.83 -18.44
CA LYS A 175 6.05 17.68 -17.84
C LYS A 175 5.51 17.15 -16.50
N PHE A 176 5.50 15.84 -16.30
CA PHE A 176 4.83 15.17 -15.16
C PHE A 176 5.75 14.21 -14.36
N PRO A 177 6.90 14.71 -13.86
CA PRO A 177 7.85 13.87 -13.12
C PRO A 177 7.26 13.29 -11.84
N ASP A 178 6.40 14.06 -11.15
CA ASP A 178 5.69 13.71 -9.95
C ASP A 178 4.76 12.50 -10.14
N ARG A 179 4.06 12.44 -11.27
CA ARG A 179 3.14 11.33 -11.61
C ARG A 179 3.89 10.02 -11.86
N ILE A 180 5.03 10.08 -12.56
CA ILE A 180 5.87 8.89 -12.79
C ILE A 180 6.37 8.35 -11.46
N MET A 181 6.89 9.23 -10.60
CA MET A 181 7.37 8.82 -9.29
C MET A 181 6.25 8.23 -8.43
N ALA A 182 5.05 8.80 -8.48
CA ALA A 182 3.90 8.25 -7.77
C ALA A 182 3.54 6.84 -8.25
N LEU A 183 3.53 6.58 -9.57
CA LEU A 183 3.24 5.25 -10.11
C LEU A 183 4.28 4.21 -9.71
N ILE A 184 5.55 4.60 -9.58
CA ILE A 184 6.64 3.68 -9.24
C ILE A 184 6.75 3.45 -7.73
N THR A 185 6.62 4.52 -6.93
CA THR A 185 6.83 4.45 -5.47
C THR A 185 5.54 4.33 -4.68
N GLY A 186 4.39 4.66 -5.28
CA GLY A 186 3.12 4.82 -4.57
C GLY A 186 3.04 6.10 -3.73
N ASP A 187 4.07 6.97 -3.79
CA ASP A 187 4.09 8.22 -3.03
C ASP A 187 3.49 9.36 -3.85
N VAL A 188 2.30 9.77 -3.47
CA VAL A 188 1.52 10.81 -4.15
C VAL A 188 1.75 12.22 -3.58
N LYS A 189 2.77 12.41 -2.73
CA LYS A 189 2.96 13.67 -1.99
C LYS A 189 3.30 14.84 -2.88
N GLU A 190 4.14 14.60 -3.88
CA GLU A 190 4.60 15.63 -4.82
C GLU A 190 3.55 15.99 -5.88
N ILE A 191 2.51 15.18 -6.03
CA ILE A 191 1.43 15.43 -6.99
C ILE A 191 0.63 16.66 -6.55
N ASN A 192 0.30 17.52 -7.52
CA ASN A 192 -0.51 18.71 -7.32
C ASN A 192 -1.87 18.35 -6.68
N GLU A 193 -2.29 19.08 -5.65
CA GLU A 193 -3.56 18.84 -4.96
C GLU A 193 -4.78 18.96 -5.88
N GLN A 194 -4.79 19.90 -6.83
CA GLN A 194 -5.87 20.04 -7.81
C GLN A 194 -6.03 18.78 -8.68
N PHE A 195 -4.90 18.17 -9.06
CA PHE A 195 -4.94 16.91 -9.79
C PHE A 195 -5.43 15.76 -8.91
N LYS A 196 -4.99 15.69 -7.64
CA LYS A 196 -5.48 14.69 -6.68
C LYS A 196 -6.99 14.79 -6.46
N GLU A 197 -7.53 16.00 -6.38
CA GLU A 197 -8.97 16.22 -6.23
C GLU A 197 -9.73 15.74 -7.47
N ARG A 198 -9.28 16.11 -8.66
CA ARG A 198 -9.90 15.63 -9.93
C ARG A 198 -9.95 14.11 -10.02
N VAL A 199 -8.82 13.42 -9.75
CA VAL A 199 -8.77 11.96 -9.83
C VAL A 199 -9.59 11.28 -8.71
N LYS A 200 -9.79 11.96 -7.57
CA LYS A 200 -10.74 11.50 -6.54
C LYS A 200 -12.19 11.63 -7.00
N GLU A 201 -12.55 12.76 -7.59
CA GLU A 201 -13.91 13.03 -8.10
C GLU A 201 -14.34 12.01 -9.14
N ILE A 202 -13.45 11.65 -10.07
CA ILE A 202 -13.73 10.61 -11.07
C ILE A 202 -13.49 9.17 -10.59
N GLY A 203 -13.09 8.99 -9.31
CA GLY A 203 -12.99 7.67 -8.65
C GLY A 203 -11.78 6.83 -9.03
N ILE A 204 -10.73 7.42 -9.65
CA ILE A 204 -9.52 6.70 -10.08
C ILE A 204 -8.28 6.97 -9.21
N TYR A 205 -8.43 7.66 -8.10
CA TYR A 205 -7.32 7.97 -7.19
C TYR A 205 -6.50 6.74 -6.77
N HIS A 206 -7.16 5.59 -6.64
CA HIS A 206 -6.51 4.33 -6.29
C HIS A 206 -5.55 3.80 -7.36
N LEU A 207 -5.61 4.30 -8.60
CA LEU A 207 -4.68 3.93 -9.68
C LEU A 207 -3.30 4.59 -9.52
N LEU A 208 -3.21 5.69 -8.75
CA LEU A 208 -1.95 6.29 -8.35
C LEU A 208 -1.22 5.47 -7.27
N ALA A 209 -1.97 4.65 -6.52
CA ALA A 209 -1.39 3.72 -5.56
C ALA A 209 -0.93 2.43 -6.27
N VAL A 210 0.12 1.81 -5.73
CA VAL A 210 0.61 0.55 -6.29
C VAL A 210 -0.41 -0.56 -6.11
N SER A 211 -0.75 -1.23 -7.21
CA SER A 211 -1.79 -2.26 -7.28
C SER A 211 -1.23 -3.62 -7.74
N GLY A 212 -2.09 -4.64 -7.70
CA GLY A 212 -1.74 -5.97 -8.20
C GLY A 212 -1.38 -6.01 -9.68
N SER A 213 -1.95 -5.11 -10.52
CA SER A 213 -1.59 -4.99 -11.93
C SER A 213 -0.16 -4.48 -12.14
N HIS A 214 0.31 -3.59 -11.27
CA HIS A 214 1.70 -3.12 -11.26
C HIS A 214 2.67 -4.29 -10.99
N ILE A 215 2.36 -5.14 -10.01
CA ILE A 215 3.17 -6.33 -9.72
C ILE A 215 3.16 -7.31 -10.90
N ALA A 216 2.01 -7.53 -11.55
CA ALA A 216 1.92 -8.37 -12.74
C ALA A 216 2.76 -7.82 -13.90
N ALA A 217 2.74 -6.51 -14.13
CA ALA A 217 3.56 -5.86 -15.15
C ALA A 217 5.06 -6.00 -14.86
N ILE A 218 5.50 -5.80 -13.62
CA ILE A 218 6.91 -6.02 -13.21
C ILE A 218 7.31 -7.47 -13.48
N VAL A 219 6.49 -8.43 -13.09
CA VAL A 219 6.76 -9.85 -13.34
C VAL A 219 6.90 -10.14 -14.83
N LEU A 220 6.01 -9.61 -15.67
CA LEU A 220 6.08 -9.79 -17.12
C LEU A 220 7.36 -9.19 -17.70
N LEU A 221 7.72 -7.98 -17.27
CA LEU A 221 8.92 -7.27 -17.75
C LEU A 221 10.23 -7.97 -17.34
N ILE A 222 10.23 -8.74 -16.27
CA ILE A 222 11.42 -9.47 -15.80
C ILE A 222 11.41 -10.90 -16.31
N TYR A 223 10.31 -11.64 -16.06
CA TYR A 223 10.23 -13.07 -16.32
C TYR A 223 10.34 -13.41 -17.80
N GLN A 224 9.67 -12.65 -18.67
CA GLN A 224 9.68 -12.94 -20.12
C GLN A 224 11.04 -12.76 -20.78
N PRO A 225 11.79 -11.65 -20.58
CA PRO A 225 13.13 -11.51 -21.11
C PRO A 225 14.10 -12.57 -20.57
N LEU A 226 14.09 -12.82 -19.25
CA LEU A 226 14.97 -13.83 -18.64
C LEU A 226 14.67 -15.24 -19.17
N LYS A 227 13.43 -15.56 -19.48
CA LYS A 227 13.04 -16.82 -20.11
C LYS A 227 13.62 -16.93 -21.53
N ARG A 228 13.68 -15.83 -22.29
CA ARG A 228 14.29 -15.83 -23.64
C ARG A 228 15.79 -16.02 -23.61
N LEU A 229 16.45 -15.70 -22.49
CA LEU A 229 17.90 -15.96 -22.29
C LEU A 229 18.20 -17.42 -21.92
N ASN A 230 17.21 -18.33 -21.98
CA ASN A 230 17.32 -19.75 -21.65
C ASN A 230 17.91 -20.03 -20.25
N LEU A 231 17.71 -19.12 -19.29
CA LEU A 231 18.14 -19.31 -17.91
C LEU A 231 17.33 -20.42 -17.21
N PRO A 232 17.92 -21.15 -16.26
CA PRO A 232 17.20 -22.14 -15.46
C PRO A 232 16.02 -21.51 -14.73
N LEU A 233 14.87 -22.20 -14.67
CA LEU A 233 13.65 -21.67 -14.07
C LEU A 233 13.80 -21.23 -12.61
N PHE A 234 14.65 -21.92 -11.83
CA PHE A 234 14.89 -21.54 -10.44
C PHE A 234 15.61 -20.19 -10.34
N VAL A 235 16.54 -19.89 -11.26
CA VAL A 235 17.25 -18.59 -11.34
C VAL A 235 16.25 -17.47 -11.68
N ILE A 236 15.43 -17.69 -12.72
CA ILE A 236 14.40 -16.71 -13.13
C ILE A 236 13.45 -16.42 -11.97
N LYS A 237 12.95 -17.45 -11.28
CA LYS A 237 12.09 -17.30 -10.12
C LYS A 237 12.80 -16.55 -8.98
N GLY A 238 14.04 -16.91 -8.68
CA GLY A 238 14.86 -16.26 -7.65
C GLY A 238 15.04 -14.77 -7.92
N ILE A 239 15.48 -14.40 -9.13
CA ILE A 239 15.64 -13.00 -9.54
C ILE A 239 14.30 -12.25 -9.42
N THR A 240 13.22 -12.85 -9.91
CA THR A 240 11.88 -12.22 -9.84
C THR A 240 11.47 -11.94 -8.39
N ILE A 241 11.65 -12.90 -7.48
CA ILE A 241 11.32 -12.74 -6.05
C ILE A 241 12.19 -11.65 -5.41
N ILE A 242 13.49 -11.60 -5.71
CA ILE A 242 14.39 -10.55 -5.19
C ILE A 242 13.94 -9.17 -5.66
N VAL A 243 13.63 -9.00 -6.95
CA VAL A 243 13.14 -7.72 -7.48
C VAL A 243 11.82 -7.32 -6.84
N LEU A 244 10.89 -8.27 -6.63
CA LEU A 244 9.63 -7.99 -5.95
C LEU A 244 9.84 -7.59 -4.48
N ALA A 245 10.80 -8.19 -3.78
CA ALA A 245 11.15 -7.82 -2.40
C ALA A 245 11.76 -6.40 -2.33
N LEU A 246 12.64 -6.05 -3.28
CA LEU A 246 13.16 -4.69 -3.40
C LEU A 246 12.05 -3.69 -3.75
N PHE A 247 11.14 -4.07 -4.62
CA PHE A 247 9.99 -3.23 -4.96
C PHE A 247 9.03 -3.03 -3.76
N ALA A 248 8.83 -4.03 -2.89
CA ALA A 248 8.10 -3.86 -1.64
C ALA A 248 8.70 -2.77 -0.75
N GLN A 249 10.03 -2.74 -0.64
CA GLN A 249 10.74 -1.68 0.09
C GLN A 249 10.60 -0.32 -0.62
N TYR A 250 10.65 -0.33 -1.96
CA TYR A 250 10.48 0.88 -2.77
C TYR A 250 9.11 1.53 -2.58
N THR A 251 8.07 0.72 -2.38
CA THR A 251 6.69 1.15 -2.13
C THR A 251 6.36 1.34 -0.65
N ASN A 252 7.38 1.37 0.23
CA ASN A 252 7.22 1.47 1.69
C ASN A 252 6.23 0.43 2.25
N TYR A 253 6.28 -0.79 1.70
CA TYR A 253 5.42 -1.91 2.09
C TYR A 253 3.92 -1.61 2.02
N ALA A 254 3.47 -0.84 1.02
CA ALA A 254 2.06 -0.57 0.80
C ALA A 254 1.25 -1.89 0.82
N PRO A 255 0.18 -2.01 1.63
CA PRO A 255 -0.51 -3.29 1.86
C PRO A 255 -1.04 -3.96 0.58
N SER A 256 -1.49 -3.18 -0.40
CA SER A 256 -1.93 -3.68 -1.71
C SER A 256 -0.79 -4.31 -2.52
N ALA A 257 0.40 -3.70 -2.48
CA ALA A 257 1.60 -4.23 -3.12
C ALA A 257 2.09 -5.49 -2.41
N VAL A 258 2.21 -5.45 -1.08
CA VAL A 258 2.66 -6.59 -0.25
C VAL A 258 1.77 -7.81 -0.47
N ARG A 259 0.43 -7.65 -0.47
CA ARG A 259 -0.49 -8.74 -0.79
C ARG A 259 -0.18 -9.36 -2.16
N ALA A 260 -0.06 -8.53 -3.20
CA ALA A 260 0.18 -9.01 -4.56
C ALA A 260 1.55 -9.68 -4.69
N ILE A 261 2.58 -9.16 -4.01
CA ILE A 261 3.92 -9.75 -3.97
C ILE A 261 3.88 -11.11 -3.27
N ILE A 262 3.25 -11.23 -2.11
CA ILE A 262 3.11 -12.52 -1.39
C ILE A 262 2.41 -13.54 -2.28
N MET A 263 1.27 -13.18 -2.88
CA MET A 263 0.53 -14.10 -3.76
C MET A 263 1.36 -14.53 -4.96
N THR A 264 2.06 -13.59 -5.62
CA THR A 264 2.93 -13.89 -6.76
C THR A 264 4.11 -14.78 -6.36
N THR A 265 4.75 -14.48 -5.23
CA THR A 265 5.85 -15.29 -4.69
C THR A 265 5.38 -16.73 -4.41
N LEU A 266 4.21 -16.90 -3.80
CA LEU A 266 3.62 -18.22 -3.58
C LEU A 266 3.37 -18.96 -4.90
N VAL A 267 2.84 -18.30 -5.93
CA VAL A 267 2.67 -18.88 -7.27
C VAL A 267 4.00 -19.31 -7.88
N LEU A 268 5.04 -18.50 -7.74
CA LEU A 268 6.37 -18.83 -8.26
C LEU A 268 7.03 -20.00 -7.52
N LEU A 269 6.83 -20.10 -6.22
CA LEU A 269 7.41 -21.16 -5.38
C LEU A 269 6.66 -22.48 -5.51
N ILE A 270 5.35 -22.45 -5.68
CA ILE A 270 4.53 -23.65 -5.78
C ILE A 270 4.85 -24.40 -7.07
N THR A 271 5.07 -25.69 -6.94
CA THR A 271 5.30 -26.58 -8.09
C THR A 271 4.02 -26.79 -8.88
N LYS A 272 4.13 -27.04 -10.19
CA LYS A 272 2.97 -27.30 -11.07
C LYS A 272 2.09 -28.47 -10.62
N GLN A 273 2.61 -29.36 -9.78
CA GLN A 273 1.88 -30.52 -9.24
C GLN A 273 0.82 -30.13 -8.22
N ILE A 274 0.97 -28.99 -7.54
CA ILE A 274 0.03 -28.53 -6.51
C ILE A 274 -0.94 -27.53 -7.13
N LYS A 275 -2.18 -27.96 -7.38
CA LYS A 275 -3.26 -27.08 -7.90
C LYS A 275 -3.84 -26.25 -6.75
N ILE A 276 -3.35 -25.02 -6.55
CA ILE A 276 -3.90 -24.06 -5.57
C ILE A 276 -4.81 -23.07 -6.27
N LYS A 277 -6.01 -22.86 -5.73
CA LYS A 277 -6.96 -21.86 -6.22
C LYS A 277 -6.54 -20.46 -5.77
N GLY A 278 -6.81 -19.42 -6.58
CA GLY A 278 -6.46 -18.03 -6.25
C GLY A 278 -7.00 -17.57 -4.89
N ILE A 279 -8.20 -18.01 -4.51
CA ILE A 279 -8.80 -17.70 -3.20
C ILE A 279 -8.01 -18.32 -2.03
N GLN A 280 -7.30 -19.42 -2.22
CA GLN A 280 -6.45 -20.02 -1.20
C GLN A 280 -5.14 -19.21 -1.06
N LEU A 281 -4.61 -18.71 -2.18
CA LEU A 281 -3.44 -17.79 -2.16
C LEU A 281 -3.78 -16.49 -1.46
N LEU A 282 -4.97 -15.95 -1.69
CA LEU A 282 -5.45 -14.76 -0.97
C LEU A 282 -5.56 -15.02 0.54
N ALA A 283 -6.08 -16.19 0.92
CA ALA A 283 -6.16 -16.60 2.33
C ALA A 283 -4.77 -16.71 2.97
N PHE A 284 -3.78 -17.28 2.27
CA PHE A 284 -2.40 -17.31 2.75
C PHE A 284 -1.81 -15.91 2.93
N ALA A 285 -2.02 -15.03 1.95
CA ALA A 285 -1.55 -13.66 2.04
C ALA A 285 -2.17 -12.92 3.24
N PHE A 286 -3.47 -13.11 3.49
CA PHE A 286 -4.15 -12.57 4.67
C PHE A 286 -3.49 -13.04 5.96
N ILE A 287 -3.30 -14.36 6.11
CA ILE A 287 -2.73 -14.97 7.32
C ILE A 287 -1.32 -14.42 7.57
N ILE A 288 -0.48 -14.38 6.54
CA ILE A 288 0.90 -13.88 6.66
C ILE A 288 0.89 -12.42 7.10
N MET A 289 0.11 -11.56 6.42
CA MET A 289 0.06 -10.13 6.73
C MET A 289 -0.50 -9.86 8.12
N PHE A 290 -1.53 -10.61 8.53
CA PHE A 290 -2.12 -10.49 9.86
C PHE A 290 -1.15 -10.93 10.98
N ILE A 291 -0.40 -12.03 10.78
CA ILE A 291 0.59 -12.50 11.76
C ILE A 291 1.74 -11.48 11.90
N LEU A 292 2.19 -10.90 10.79
CA LEU A 292 3.27 -9.91 10.82
C LEU A 292 2.83 -8.59 11.48
N ASN A 293 1.61 -8.14 11.20
CA ASN A 293 1.03 -6.93 11.79
C ASN A 293 -0.50 -7.06 11.86
N PRO A 294 -1.09 -7.40 13.00
CA PRO A 294 -2.54 -7.57 13.12
C PRO A 294 -3.33 -6.28 12.89
N LEU A 295 -2.69 -5.12 13.07
CA LEU A 295 -3.32 -3.81 12.89
C LEU A 295 -3.51 -3.44 11.41
N VAL A 296 -2.89 -4.18 10.49
CA VAL A 296 -3.06 -3.99 9.04
C VAL A 296 -4.54 -4.10 8.60
N VAL A 297 -5.38 -4.78 9.37
CA VAL A 297 -6.81 -4.92 9.09
C VAL A 297 -7.58 -3.59 9.16
N TYR A 298 -7.02 -2.59 9.86
CA TYR A 298 -7.57 -1.23 9.93
C TYR A 298 -7.04 -0.32 8.82
N ASP A 299 -6.04 -0.76 8.06
CA ASP A 299 -5.56 -0.02 6.90
C ASP A 299 -6.58 -0.09 5.76
N ILE A 300 -7.00 1.08 5.29
CA ILE A 300 -8.04 1.21 4.26
C ILE A 300 -7.58 0.56 2.95
N GLY A 301 -6.31 0.72 2.58
CA GLY A 301 -5.74 0.10 1.38
C GLY A 301 -5.74 -1.44 1.46
N PHE A 302 -5.48 -1.98 2.65
CA PHE A 302 -5.62 -3.41 2.92
C PHE A 302 -7.07 -3.87 2.72
N GLN A 303 -8.04 -3.17 3.33
CA GLN A 303 -9.46 -3.50 3.24
C GLN A 303 -9.95 -3.52 1.78
N PHE A 304 -9.71 -2.45 1.02
CA PHE A 304 -10.04 -2.40 -0.41
C PHE A 304 -9.40 -3.55 -1.18
N SER A 305 -8.10 -3.75 -0.96
CA SER A 305 -7.32 -4.72 -1.70
C SER A 305 -7.81 -6.16 -1.48
N PHE A 306 -8.12 -6.53 -0.22
CA PHE A 306 -8.58 -7.88 0.09
C PHE A 306 -10.04 -8.12 -0.28
N ILE A 307 -10.95 -7.18 0.01
CA ILE A 307 -12.37 -7.33 -0.28
C ILE A 307 -12.61 -7.42 -1.79
N ILE A 308 -12.06 -6.50 -2.58
CA ILE A 308 -12.22 -6.52 -4.04
C ILE A 308 -11.65 -7.83 -4.63
N SER A 309 -10.44 -8.23 -4.19
CA SER A 309 -9.83 -9.47 -4.68
C SER A 309 -10.61 -10.71 -4.29
N PHE A 310 -11.19 -10.74 -3.10
CA PHE A 310 -12.02 -11.84 -2.64
C PHE A 310 -13.23 -12.03 -3.56
N PHE A 311 -13.98 -10.96 -3.87
CA PHE A 311 -15.15 -11.05 -4.74
C PHE A 311 -14.78 -11.43 -6.18
N ILE A 312 -13.72 -10.86 -6.74
CA ILE A 312 -13.23 -11.23 -8.07
C ILE A 312 -12.84 -12.72 -8.12
N MET A 313 -12.08 -13.20 -7.11
CA MET A 313 -11.65 -14.61 -7.08
C MET A 313 -12.79 -15.59 -6.80
N LEU A 314 -13.81 -15.17 -6.07
CA LEU A 314 -15.02 -15.96 -5.86
C LEU A 314 -15.76 -16.20 -7.16
N LEU A 315 -15.86 -15.18 -8.00
CA LEU A 315 -16.57 -15.21 -9.28
C LEU A 315 -15.69 -15.63 -10.46
N PHE A 316 -14.40 -15.84 -10.23
CA PHE A 316 -13.43 -16.20 -11.27
C PHE A 316 -13.84 -17.38 -12.15
N PRO A 317 -14.40 -18.51 -11.62
CA PRO A 317 -14.85 -19.62 -12.46
C PRO A 317 -15.95 -19.24 -13.46
N PHE A 318 -16.82 -18.31 -13.09
CA PHE A 318 -17.83 -17.74 -14.00
C PHE A 318 -17.19 -16.80 -15.02
N LEU A 319 -16.28 -15.95 -14.61
CA LEU A 319 -15.59 -14.99 -15.47
C LEU A 319 -14.81 -15.65 -16.60
N GLN A 320 -14.26 -16.86 -16.37
CA GLN A 320 -13.54 -17.61 -17.39
C GLN A 320 -14.41 -18.08 -18.57
N GLN A 321 -15.73 -18.12 -18.41
CA GLN A 321 -16.67 -18.56 -19.44
C GLN A 321 -17.12 -17.41 -20.35
N LEU A 322 -16.74 -16.17 -20.02
CA LEU A 322 -17.15 -14.96 -20.71
C LEU A 322 -16.10 -14.51 -21.73
N SER A 323 -16.53 -13.71 -22.70
CA SER A 323 -15.60 -13.01 -23.57
C SER A 323 -14.75 -12.01 -22.78
N LYS A 324 -13.60 -11.62 -23.32
CA LYS A 324 -12.67 -10.67 -22.65
C LYS A 324 -13.35 -9.34 -22.28
N LEU A 325 -14.19 -8.80 -23.18
CA LEU A 325 -14.90 -7.54 -22.93
C LEU A 325 -15.98 -7.70 -21.86
N GLN A 326 -16.75 -8.78 -21.90
CA GLN A 326 -17.74 -9.09 -20.86
C GLN A 326 -17.09 -9.29 -19.50
N SER A 327 -15.96 -10.03 -19.46
CA SER A 327 -15.19 -10.21 -18.21
C SER A 327 -14.68 -8.88 -17.66
N LEU A 328 -14.16 -8.00 -18.51
CA LEU A 328 -13.68 -6.68 -18.09
C LEU A 328 -14.83 -5.86 -17.47
N PHE A 329 -15.98 -5.81 -18.14
CA PHE A 329 -17.15 -5.07 -17.65
C PHE A 329 -17.62 -5.61 -16.30
N ILE A 330 -17.77 -6.93 -16.18
CA ILE A 330 -18.25 -7.58 -14.95
C ILE A 330 -17.23 -7.45 -13.82
N ILE A 331 -15.93 -7.61 -14.08
CA ILE A 331 -14.87 -7.40 -13.08
C ILE A 331 -14.93 -5.97 -12.55
N THR A 332 -15.03 -4.97 -13.42
CA THR A 332 -15.10 -3.57 -13.02
C THR A 332 -16.35 -3.29 -12.20
N PHE A 333 -17.50 -3.87 -12.59
CA PHE A 333 -18.76 -3.74 -11.85
C PHE A 333 -18.69 -4.37 -10.46
N ILE A 334 -18.15 -5.59 -10.37
CA ILE A 334 -17.95 -6.29 -9.08
C ILE A 334 -16.98 -5.51 -8.20
N ALA A 335 -15.86 -5.05 -8.75
CA ALA A 335 -14.89 -4.26 -8.02
C ALA A 335 -15.51 -2.98 -7.47
N GLN A 336 -16.36 -2.31 -8.25
CA GLN A 336 -17.09 -1.11 -7.81
C GLN A 336 -18.05 -1.41 -6.66
N LEU A 337 -18.88 -2.47 -6.77
CA LEU A 337 -19.79 -2.87 -5.69
C LEU A 337 -19.03 -3.28 -4.43
N ALA A 338 -17.98 -4.07 -4.58
CA ALA A 338 -17.14 -4.50 -3.46
C ALA A 338 -16.45 -3.31 -2.78
N SER A 339 -16.05 -2.29 -3.54
CA SER A 339 -15.42 -1.08 -3.00
C SER A 339 -16.36 -0.31 -2.07
N PHE A 340 -17.67 -0.33 -2.30
CA PHE A 340 -18.66 0.35 -1.46
C PHE A 340 -18.68 -0.19 -0.03
N ILE A 341 -18.37 -1.47 0.17
CA ILE A 341 -18.28 -2.08 1.51
C ILE A 341 -17.25 -1.35 2.38
N VAL A 342 -16.17 -0.86 1.76
CA VAL A 342 -15.12 -0.10 2.46
C VAL A 342 -15.36 1.41 2.39
N ALA A 343 -15.82 1.90 1.24
CA ALA A 343 -15.97 3.34 1.01
C ALA A 343 -17.06 3.97 1.88
N ILE A 344 -18.21 3.31 2.02
CA ILE A 344 -19.34 3.86 2.79
C ILE A 344 -18.96 4.13 4.25
N PRO A 345 -18.45 3.15 5.03
CA PRO A 345 -18.14 3.38 6.43
C PRO A 345 -16.95 4.31 6.66
N ASN A 346 -16.01 4.42 5.72
CA ASN A 346 -14.78 5.22 5.91
C ASN A 346 -14.90 6.64 5.34
N PHE A 347 -15.62 6.83 4.23
CA PHE A 347 -15.68 8.12 3.52
C PHE A 347 -17.08 8.71 3.43
N HIS A 348 -18.13 7.96 3.76
CA HIS A 348 -19.54 8.36 3.66
C HIS A 348 -19.93 8.85 2.25
N GLN A 349 -19.27 8.31 1.22
CA GLN A 349 -19.44 8.70 -0.19
C GLN A 349 -19.61 7.48 -1.08
N LEU A 350 -20.43 7.65 -2.12
CA LEU A 350 -20.66 6.68 -3.18
C LEU A 350 -20.28 7.33 -4.52
N GLN A 351 -19.23 6.86 -5.13
CA GLN A 351 -18.73 7.38 -6.41
C GLN A 351 -19.11 6.45 -7.57
N TRP A 352 -20.31 6.63 -8.12
CA TRP A 352 -20.79 5.84 -9.26
C TRP A 352 -20.02 6.14 -10.55
N VAL A 353 -19.52 7.37 -10.73
CA VAL A 353 -18.71 7.78 -11.88
C VAL A 353 -17.46 6.90 -11.99
N GLY A 354 -16.91 6.46 -10.87
CA GLY A 354 -15.77 5.56 -10.83
C GLY A 354 -15.95 4.27 -11.62
N PHE A 355 -17.17 3.78 -11.82
CA PHE A 355 -17.40 2.59 -12.65
C PHE A 355 -17.00 2.83 -14.12
N LEU A 356 -17.47 3.91 -14.74
CA LEU A 356 -17.15 4.24 -16.13
C LEU A 356 -15.67 4.61 -16.27
N SER A 357 -15.16 5.41 -15.35
CA SER A 357 -13.76 5.80 -15.34
C SER A 357 -12.83 4.58 -15.21
N ASN A 358 -13.14 3.64 -14.33
CA ASN A 358 -12.34 2.44 -14.14
C ASN A 358 -12.34 1.50 -15.35
N LEU A 359 -13.43 1.45 -16.10
CA LEU A 359 -13.52 0.64 -17.32
C LEU A 359 -12.48 1.08 -18.37
N ILE A 360 -12.18 2.38 -18.41
CA ILE A 360 -11.21 2.97 -19.34
C ILE A 360 -9.82 3.06 -18.71
N PHE A 361 -9.72 3.67 -17.53
CA PHE A 361 -8.44 4.00 -16.93
C PHE A 361 -7.71 2.82 -16.31
N VAL A 362 -8.38 1.80 -15.80
CA VAL A 362 -7.69 0.62 -15.24
C VAL A 362 -6.86 -0.11 -16.30
N PRO A 363 -7.40 -0.46 -17.49
CA PRO A 363 -6.59 -1.01 -18.58
C PRO A 363 -5.50 -0.04 -19.07
N TYR A 364 -5.82 1.23 -19.17
CA TYR A 364 -4.88 2.25 -19.63
C TYR A 364 -3.66 2.38 -18.72
N TYR A 365 -3.88 2.49 -17.41
CA TYR A 365 -2.81 2.53 -16.40
C TYR A 365 -1.98 1.25 -16.39
N SER A 366 -2.65 0.10 -16.46
CA SER A 366 -1.97 -1.20 -16.33
C SER A 366 -1.16 -1.60 -17.56
N ILE A 367 -1.63 -1.24 -18.77
CA ILE A 367 -1.04 -1.70 -20.03
C ILE A 367 -0.12 -0.65 -20.64
N ILE A 368 -0.40 0.63 -20.44
CA ILE A 368 0.31 1.74 -21.09
C ILE A 368 1.13 2.53 -20.09
N LEU A 369 0.48 3.23 -19.16
CA LEU A 369 1.16 4.20 -18.30
C LEU A 369 2.21 3.55 -17.39
N PHE A 370 1.87 2.49 -16.70
CA PHE A 370 2.79 1.88 -15.75
C PHE A 370 3.98 1.18 -16.43
N PRO A 371 3.83 0.36 -17.49
CA PRO A 371 4.97 -0.18 -18.21
C PRO A 371 5.86 0.90 -18.82
N LEU A 372 5.27 1.98 -19.36
CA LEU A 372 6.01 3.11 -19.92
C LEU A 372 6.78 3.86 -18.81
N SER A 373 6.17 4.05 -17.63
CA SER A 373 6.81 4.66 -16.47
C SER A 373 7.98 3.81 -15.94
N ILE A 374 7.86 2.47 -15.92
CA ILE A 374 8.97 1.58 -15.57
C ILE A 374 10.10 1.66 -16.60
N LEU A 375 9.77 1.65 -17.89
CA LEU A 375 10.77 1.80 -18.95
C LEU A 375 11.53 3.13 -18.79
N PHE A 376 10.79 4.22 -18.57
CA PHE A 376 11.37 5.52 -18.32
C PHE A 376 12.24 5.54 -17.05
N PHE A 377 11.80 4.93 -15.97
CA PHE A 377 12.56 4.79 -14.74
C PHE A 377 13.89 4.04 -14.97
N ILE A 378 13.85 2.92 -15.71
CA ILE A 378 15.05 2.16 -16.03
C ILE A 378 16.02 2.97 -16.90
N THR A 379 15.52 3.62 -17.95
CA THR A 379 16.35 4.41 -18.87
C THR A 379 16.93 5.65 -18.20
N SER A 380 16.24 6.25 -17.24
CA SER A 380 16.73 7.40 -16.47
C SER A 380 17.98 7.08 -15.63
N HIS A 381 18.30 5.81 -15.37
CA HIS A 381 19.56 5.42 -14.72
C HIS A 381 20.77 5.62 -15.63
N PHE A 382 20.58 5.49 -16.92
CA PHE A 382 21.67 5.50 -17.91
C PHE A 382 21.72 6.83 -18.68
N ILE A 383 20.59 7.31 -19.13
CA ILE A 383 20.48 8.47 -20.02
C ILE A 383 19.45 9.44 -19.47
N VAL A 384 19.83 10.72 -19.34
CA VAL A 384 18.93 11.80 -18.99
C VAL A 384 18.42 12.45 -20.28
N GLY A 385 17.10 12.60 -20.42
CA GLY A 385 16.52 13.36 -21.54
C GLY A 385 16.45 12.61 -22.87
N LEU A 386 16.06 11.34 -22.89
CA LEU A 386 15.70 10.62 -24.12
C LEU A 386 14.45 11.26 -24.75
N THR A 387 14.64 12.24 -25.64
CA THR A 387 13.56 13.05 -26.23
C THR A 387 12.38 12.26 -26.82
N PRO A 388 12.56 11.13 -27.53
CA PRO A 388 11.43 10.34 -28.01
C PRO A 388 10.62 9.70 -26.88
N LEU A 389 11.29 9.22 -25.85
CA LEU A 389 10.63 8.58 -24.69
C LEU A 389 9.92 9.62 -23.83
N ASN A 390 10.53 10.80 -23.62
CA ASN A 390 9.90 11.94 -22.94
C ASN A 390 8.60 12.33 -23.63
N TYR A 391 8.61 12.44 -24.95
CA TYR A 391 7.42 12.79 -25.74
C TYR A 391 6.30 11.76 -25.57
N LEU A 392 6.62 10.45 -25.63
CA LEU A 392 5.64 9.37 -25.43
C LEU A 392 5.06 9.39 -24.02
N VAL A 393 5.89 9.63 -23.01
CA VAL A 393 5.47 9.73 -21.61
C VAL A 393 4.53 10.93 -21.43
N ASP A 394 4.94 12.10 -21.91
CA ASP A 394 4.12 13.32 -21.80
C ASP A 394 2.80 13.20 -22.56
N LEU A 395 2.81 12.62 -23.76
CA LEU A 395 1.60 12.35 -24.54
C LEU A 395 0.64 11.44 -23.78
N SER A 396 1.18 10.39 -23.14
CA SER A 396 0.39 9.44 -22.36
C SER A 396 -0.24 10.10 -21.13
N PHE A 397 0.48 10.98 -20.45
CA PHE A 397 -0.08 11.70 -19.29
C PHE A 397 -1.02 12.84 -19.70
N ASN A 398 -0.82 13.48 -20.85
CA ASN A 398 -1.76 14.48 -21.36
C ASN A 398 -3.15 13.89 -21.70
N PHE A 399 -3.22 12.61 -22.10
CA PHE A 399 -4.50 11.94 -22.31
C PHE A 399 -5.32 11.79 -21.02
N HIS A 400 -4.67 11.88 -19.89
CA HIS A 400 -5.28 11.76 -18.58
C HIS A 400 -5.82 13.10 -18.04
N ASP A 401 -5.35 14.24 -18.53
CA ASP A 401 -5.77 15.59 -18.11
C ASP A 401 -6.98 16.07 -18.88
#